data_6ad2c2fa3ec1c57c840246dcc6498433
#
_entry.id   6ad2c2fa3ec1c57c840246dcc6498433
#
_cell.length_a   1.000
_cell.length_b   1.000
_cell.length_c   1.000
_cell.angle_alpha   90.00
_cell.angle_beta   90.00
_cell.angle_gamma   90.00
#
_symmetry.space_group_name_H-M   'P 1'
#
loop_
_entity.id
_entity.type
_entity.pdbx_description
1 polymer ?
#
loop_
_entity_poly.entity_id
_entity_poly.type
_entity_poly.pdbx_seq_one_letter_code
_entity_poly.pdbx_strand_id
1 'polypeptide(L)'
;GTTVTPGSTISFENVLDQTAITYPATYVREMKGSELKTILEDVADNLFNPDPYLQQGGDMVRVGGLDYVCTPTNSLGQRIGEMRLDDGRLVEADKSYKVTGWATVGTPGPGRPVWELVADYLRDQKTLSLVKVNATKLVGMADNPGLG
;
A
#
# COMPACT_ATOMS: atom_id res chain seq x y z
N GLY A 1 4.60 14.70 -6.54
CA GLY A 1 4.13 13.82 -7.60
C GLY A 1 4.20 14.46 -8.96
N THR A 2 4.11 13.68 -9.99
CA THR A 2 4.13 14.13 -11.38
C THR A 2 2.82 13.80 -12.06
N THR A 3 2.44 14.59 -13.07
CA THR A 3 1.28 14.30 -13.93
C THR A 3 1.77 13.82 -15.28
N VAL A 4 1.33 12.65 -15.68
CA VAL A 4 1.60 12.07 -17.01
C VAL A 4 0.27 11.91 -17.73
N THR A 5 0.13 12.56 -18.89
CA THR A 5 -1.11 12.46 -19.68
C THR A 5 -1.14 11.18 -20.53
N PRO A 6 -2.34 10.59 -20.78
CA PRO A 6 -2.44 9.45 -21.68
C PRO A 6 -1.81 9.72 -23.05
N GLY A 7 -1.06 8.75 -23.55
CA GLY A 7 -0.34 8.85 -24.83
C GLY A 7 1.02 9.58 -24.79
N SER A 8 1.40 10.13 -23.62
CA SER A 8 2.72 10.76 -23.48
C SER A 8 3.79 9.76 -23.03
N THR A 9 5.07 10.12 -23.24
CA THR A 9 6.21 9.34 -22.77
C THR A 9 6.42 9.55 -21.28
N ILE A 10 6.62 8.46 -20.53
CA ILE A 10 7.05 8.49 -19.15
C ILE A 10 8.57 8.63 -19.10
N SER A 11 9.07 9.75 -18.59
CA SER A 11 10.51 9.98 -18.40
C SER A 11 11.01 9.35 -17.10
N PHE A 12 12.33 9.17 -16.98
CA PHE A 12 12.93 8.73 -15.72
C PHE A 12 12.72 9.75 -14.58
N GLU A 13 12.67 11.04 -14.92
CA GLU A 13 12.32 12.10 -13.99
C GLU A 13 10.91 11.91 -13.41
N ASN A 14 9.93 11.55 -14.27
CA ASN A 14 8.59 11.21 -13.78
C ASN A 14 8.60 10.02 -12.81
N VAL A 15 9.44 9.02 -13.07
CA VAL A 15 9.61 7.88 -12.15
C VAL A 15 10.17 8.34 -10.82
N LEU A 16 11.22 9.16 -10.81
CA LEU A 16 11.82 9.70 -9.60
C LEU A 16 10.82 10.54 -8.79
N ASP A 17 10.06 11.43 -9.45
CA ASP A 17 9.04 12.26 -8.80
C ASP A 17 7.96 11.43 -8.07
N GLN A 18 7.63 10.24 -8.58
CA GLN A 18 6.65 9.35 -7.95
C GLN A 18 7.24 8.42 -6.90
N THR A 19 8.52 8.11 -7.00
CA THR A 19 9.18 7.09 -6.17
C THR A 19 10.31 7.63 -5.30
N ALA A 20 10.63 8.93 -5.39
CA ALA A 20 11.62 9.58 -4.52
C ALA A 20 11.14 9.56 -3.07
N ILE A 21 11.84 8.80 -2.23
CA ILE A 21 11.49 8.58 -0.84
C ILE A 21 12.76 8.39 -0.01
N THR A 22 12.71 8.74 1.26
CA THR A 22 13.86 8.69 2.18
C THR A 22 14.42 7.27 2.36
N TYR A 23 13.57 6.25 2.29
CA TYR A 23 13.94 4.84 2.47
C TYR A 23 13.58 4.03 1.22
N PRO A 24 14.35 4.15 0.13
CA PRO A 24 13.99 3.59 -1.17
C PRO A 24 14.25 2.10 -1.33
N ALA A 25 15.05 1.51 -0.44
CA ALA A 25 15.44 0.10 -0.55
C ALA A 25 14.21 -0.82 -0.48
N THR A 26 14.13 -1.74 -1.45
CA THR A 26 13.05 -2.71 -1.54
C THR A 26 13.35 -3.97 -0.73
N TYR A 27 12.32 -4.74 -0.42
CA TYR A 27 12.45 -6.05 0.21
C TYR A 27 11.45 -7.05 -0.38
N VAL A 28 11.78 -8.32 -0.20
CA VAL A 28 10.86 -9.45 -0.39
C VAL A 28 10.95 -10.30 0.87
N ARG A 29 9.83 -10.61 1.48
CA ARG A 29 9.79 -11.48 2.68
C ARG A 29 8.50 -12.30 2.74
N GLU A 30 8.55 -13.39 3.49
CA GLU A 30 7.40 -14.18 3.88
C GLU A 30 6.72 -13.52 5.08
N MET A 31 5.40 -13.40 5.03
CA MET A 31 4.59 -12.87 6.13
C MET A 31 3.33 -13.69 6.28
N LYS A 32 2.92 -13.99 7.52
CA LYS A 32 1.62 -14.60 7.79
C LYS A 32 0.48 -13.61 7.55
N GLY A 33 -0.70 -14.12 7.22
CA GLY A 33 -1.89 -13.28 7.07
C GLY A 33 -2.23 -12.50 8.34
N SER A 34 -1.99 -13.07 9.51
CA SER A 34 -2.13 -12.39 10.79
C SER A 34 -1.18 -11.20 10.95
N GLU A 35 0.06 -11.31 10.47
CA GLU A 35 1.03 -10.20 10.48
C GLU A 35 0.61 -9.08 9.54
N LEU A 36 0.11 -9.43 8.33
CA LEU A 36 -0.44 -8.45 7.39
C LEU A 36 -1.60 -7.68 8.02
N LYS A 37 -2.53 -8.39 8.68
CA LYS A 37 -3.63 -7.76 9.40
C LYS A 37 -3.11 -6.82 10.48
N THR A 38 -2.16 -7.25 11.29
CA THR A 38 -1.59 -6.44 12.38
C THR A 38 -1.00 -5.13 11.85
N ILE A 39 -0.24 -5.17 10.75
CA ILE A 39 0.33 -3.98 10.14
C ILE A 39 -0.77 -3.00 9.68
N LEU A 40 -1.80 -3.51 9.00
CA LEU A 40 -2.90 -2.67 8.53
C LEU A 40 -3.73 -2.08 9.69
N GLU A 41 -3.93 -2.84 10.77
CA GLU A 41 -4.60 -2.37 11.98
C GLU A 41 -3.79 -1.26 12.67
N ASP A 42 -2.48 -1.41 12.77
CA ASP A 42 -1.58 -0.42 13.36
C ASP A 42 -1.62 0.91 12.57
N VAL A 43 -1.54 0.83 11.25
CA VAL A 43 -1.67 2.02 10.40
C VAL A 43 -3.06 2.64 10.52
N ALA A 44 -4.12 1.83 10.57
CA ALA A 44 -5.48 2.32 10.76
C ALA A 44 -5.65 2.98 12.14
N ASP A 45 -5.00 2.47 13.18
CA ASP A 45 -5.03 3.11 14.50
C ASP A 45 -4.31 4.46 14.50
N ASN A 46 -3.19 4.57 13.80
CA ASN A 46 -2.52 5.86 13.63
C ASN A 46 -3.41 6.93 12.97
N LEU A 47 -4.37 6.53 12.13
CA LEU A 47 -5.28 7.46 11.44
C LEU A 47 -6.58 7.70 12.21
N PHE A 48 -7.13 6.66 12.83
CA PHE A 48 -8.49 6.64 13.36
C PHE A 48 -8.56 6.43 14.88
N ASN A 49 -7.46 6.62 15.59
CA ASN A 49 -7.47 6.56 17.03
C ASN A 49 -8.42 7.63 17.58
N PRO A 50 -9.32 7.31 18.54
CA PRO A 50 -10.22 8.29 19.11
C PRO A 50 -9.50 9.39 19.91
N ASP A 51 -8.30 9.13 20.39
CA ASP A 51 -7.44 10.15 20.98
C ASP A 51 -6.60 10.82 19.89
N PRO A 52 -6.82 12.11 19.57
CA PRO A 52 -6.09 12.82 18.52
C PRO A 52 -4.60 12.95 18.81
N TYR A 53 -4.16 12.87 20.05
CA TYR A 53 -2.72 12.90 20.39
C TYR A 53 -1.98 11.63 20.01
N LEU A 54 -2.70 10.53 19.78
CA LEU A 54 -2.16 9.25 19.31
C LEU A 54 -2.22 9.09 17.79
N GLN A 55 -2.86 10.01 17.09
CA GLN A 55 -2.91 9.97 15.63
C GLN A 55 -1.57 10.41 15.02
N GLN A 56 -1.12 9.65 14.03
CA GLN A 56 0.13 9.91 13.31
C GLN A 56 -0.04 9.55 11.82
N GLY A 57 0.74 10.22 10.98
CA GLY A 57 0.68 9.98 9.54
C GLY A 57 -0.59 10.56 8.92
N GLY A 58 -0.86 10.24 7.69
CA GLY A 58 -1.96 10.85 6.94
C GLY A 58 -2.62 9.94 5.91
N ASP A 59 -2.18 8.69 5.76
CA ASP A 59 -2.68 7.81 4.71
C ASP A 59 -2.58 6.33 5.10
N MET A 60 -3.50 5.52 4.60
CA MET A 60 -3.40 4.07 4.70
C MET A 60 -2.30 3.54 3.77
N VAL A 61 -1.76 2.38 4.10
CA VAL A 61 -0.80 1.68 3.24
C VAL A 61 -1.44 1.38 1.89
N ARG A 62 -0.80 1.84 0.82
CA ARG A 62 -1.19 1.47 -0.54
C ARG A 62 -0.71 0.06 -0.82
N VAL A 63 -1.63 -0.77 -1.25
CA VAL A 63 -1.37 -2.20 -1.48
C VAL A 63 -1.60 -2.57 -2.94
N GLY A 64 -0.93 -3.60 -3.40
CA GLY A 64 -1.17 -4.25 -4.68
C GLY A 64 -1.38 -5.75 -4.44
N GLY A 65 -2.33 -6.35 -5.16
CA GLY A 65 -2.66 -7.77 -5.01
C GLY A 65 -3.53 -8.11 -3.79
N LEU A 66 -4.00 -7.10 -3.06
CA LEU A 66 -4.80 -7.25 -1.84
C LEU A 66 -5.91 -6.19 -1.81
N ASP A 67 -7.13 -6.64 -1.62
CA ASP A 67 -8.27 -5.79 -1.27
C ASP A 67 -8.65 -6.04 0.20
N TYR A 68 -9.08 -5.02 0.92
CA TYR A 68 -9.58 -5.14 2.29
C TYR A 68 -10.63 -4.10 2.63
N VAL A 69 -11.40 -4.39 3.67
CA VAL A 69 -12.39 -3.47 4.24
C VAL A 69 -11.82 -2.84 5.51
N CYS A 70 -11.94 -1.54 5.66
CA CYS A 70 -11.63 -0.83 6.89
C CYS A 70 -12.88 -0.18 7.46
N THR A 71 -13.16 -0.44 8.74
CA THR A 71 -14.23 0.20 9.50
C THR A 71 -13.60 1.09 10.60
N PRO A 72 -13.33 2.36 10.30
CA PRO A 72 -12.57 3.25 11.18
C PRO A 72 -13.11 3.38 12.60
N THR A 73 -14.43 3.32 12.76
CA THR A 73 -15.12 3.46 14.04
C THR A 73 -15.00 2.26 14.97
N ASN A 74 -14.50 1.14 14.47
CA ASN A 74 -14.26 -0.05 15.29
C ASN A 74 -13.01 0.14 16.18
N SER A 75 -12.91 -0.69 17.21
CA SER A 75 -11.73 -0.73 18.07
C SER A 75 -10.51 -1.27 17.34
N LEU A 76 -9.33 -0.94 17.81
CA LEU A 76 -8.06 -1.51 17.34
C LEU A 76 -8.13 -3.05 17.28
N GLY A 77 -7.66 -3.62 16.20
CA GLY A 77 -7.72 -5.05 15.91
C GLY A 77 -9.02 -5.52 15.25
N GLN A 78 -10.03 -4.65 15.14
CA GLN A 78 -11.34 -4.94 14.55
C GLN A 78 -11.67 -4.02 13.36
N ARG A 79 -10.77 -3.11 13.00
CA ARG A 79 -10.99 -2.18 11.88
C ARG A 79 -10.79 -2.84 10.52
N ILE A 80 -9.82 -3.76 10.41
CA ILE A 80 -9.46 -4.41 9.14
C ILE A 80 -10.16 -5.76 9.03
N GLY A 81 -10.96 -5.90 7.98
CA GLY A 81 -11.68 -7.15 7.66
C GLY A 81 -11.66 -7.47 6.17
N GLU A 82 -12.20 -8.61 5.82
CA GLU A 82 -12.37 -9.08 4.44
C GLU A 82 -11.13 -8.93 3.55
N MET A 83 -9.96 -9.27 4.10
CA MET A 83 -8.72 -9.26 3.32
C MET A 83 -8.79 -10.32 2.22
N ARG A 84 -8.73 -9.91 0.95
CA ARG A 84 -8.84 -10.79 -0.23
C ARG A 84 -7.69 -10.54 -1.19
N LEU A 85 -7.15 -11.63 -1.72
CA LEU A 85 -6.21 -11.56 -2.84
C LEU A 85 -6.96 -11.22 -4.15
N ASP A 86 -6.23 -10.79 -5.18
CA ASP A 86 -6.81 -10.44 -6.48
C ASP A 86 -7.59 -11.59 -7.16
N ASP A 87 -7.29 -12.83 -6.81
CA ASP A 87 -8.04 -14.02 -7.26
C ASP A 87 -9.32 -14.28 -6.43
N GLY A 88 -9.65 -13.42 -5.47
CA GLY A 88 -10.85 -13.49 -4.63
C GLY A 88 -10.70 -14.36 -3.38
N ARG A 89 -9.60 -15.09 -3.21
CA ARG A 89 -9.37 -15.90 -2.01
C ARG A 89 -9.19 -15.02 -0.79
N LEU A 90 -9.77 -15.44 0.34
CA LEU A 90 -9.53 -14.80 1.62
C LEU A 90 -8.09 -15.05 2.08
N VAL A 91 -7.52 -14.06 2.72
CA VAL A 91 -6.24 -14.19 3.42
C VAL A 91 -6.46 -14.97 4.71
N GLU A 92 -5.74 -16.08 4.85
CA GLU A 92 -5.78 -16.98 6.01
C GLU A 92 -4.72 -16.57 7.03
N ALA A 93 -5.10 -16.45 8.30
CA ALA A 93 -4.22 -15.92 9.35
C ALA A 93 -2.88 -16.65 9.49
N ASP A 94 -2.91 -17.97 9.40
CA ASP A 94 -1.73 -18.83 9.64
C ASP A 94 -0.92 -19.15 8.37
N LYS A 95 -1.43 -18.75 7.20
CA LYS A 95 -0.77 -19.00 5.92
C LYS A 95 0.26 -17.92 5.63
N SER A 96 1.41 -18.36 5.08
CA SER A 96 2.46 -17.45 4.63
C SER A 96 2.19 -16.94 3.21
N TYR A 97 2.50 -15.67 3.00
CA TYR A 97 2.39 -14.95 1.74
C TYR A 97 3.72 -14.26 1.43
N LYS A 98 4.13 -14.30 0.17
CA LYS A 98 5.29 -13.54 -0.29
C LYS A 98 4.88 -12.08 -0.45
N VAL A 99 5.51 -11.20 0.29
CA VAL A 99 5.22 -9.76 0.33
C VAL A 99 6.44 -8.97 -0.12
N THR A 100 6.22 -8.01 -0.99
CA THR A 100 7.23 -7.05 -1.42
C THR A 100 6.86 -5.65 -0.95
N GLY A 101 7.84 -4.83 -0.68
CA GLY A 101 7.60 -3.45 -0.29
C GLY A 101 8.89 -2.63 -0.24
N TRP A 102 8.74 -1.39 0.17
CA TRP A 102 9.84 -0.44 0.41
C TRP A 102 9.43 0.55 1.53
N ALA A 103 10.28 1.52 1.77
CA ALA A 103 10.05 2.56 2.79
C ALA A 103 10.02 2.05 4.24
N THR A 104 10.73 0.97 4.54
CA THR A 104 10.87 0.49 5.91
C THR A 104 11.77 1.42 6.71
N VAL A 105 11.21 2.04 7.75
CA VAL A 105 11.96 2.89 8.69
C VAL A 105 12.82 2.03 9.62
N GLY A 106 14.04 2.47 9.86
CA GLY A 106 14.96 1.82 10.82
C GLY A 106 15.88 0.77 10.21
N THR A 107 15.36 -0.22 9.51
CA THR A 107 16.16 -1.24 8.84
C THR A 107 15.85 -1.24 7.35
N PRO A 108 16.71 -0.65 6.52
CA PRO A 108 16.51 -0.67 5.07
C PRO A 108 16.41 -2.09 4.54
N GLY A 109 15.58 -2.29 3.52
CA GLY A 109 15.55 -3.56 2.80
C GLY A 109 16.89 -3.84 2.10
N PRO A 110 17.18 -5.10 1.77
CA PRO A 110 18.41 -5.48 1.09
C PRO A 110 18.38 -5.25 -0.42
N GLY A 111 17.24 -4.84 -0.96
CA GLY A 111 17.01 -4.74 -2.39
C GLY A 111 17.43 -3.40 -2.99
N ARG A 112 17.32 -3.33 -4.31
CA ARG A 112 17.57 -2.13 -5.11
C ARG A 112 16.57 -1.03 -4.75
N PRO A 113 16.91 0.25 -5.00
CA PRO A 113 15.97 1.34 -4.86
C PRO A 113 14.70 1.13 -5.71
N VAL A 114 13.54 1.49 -5.17
CA VAL A 114 12.24 1.27 -5.82
C VAL A 114 12.16 1.90 -7.22
N TRP A 115 12.76 3.07 -7.44
CA TRP A 115 12.76 3.73 -8.75
C TRP A 115 13.49 2.94 -9.84
N GLU A 116 14.53 2.18 -9.50
CA GLU A 116 15.19 1.32 -10.49
C GLU A 116 14.29 0.18 -10.93
N LEU A 117 13.61 -0.48 -9.98
CA LEU A 117 12.68 -1.55 -10.28
C LEU A 117 11.50 -1.06 -11.11
N VAL A 118 10.95 0.11 -10.75
CA VAL A 118 9.86 0.72 -11.52
C VAL A 118 10.33 1.09 -12.94
N ALA A 119 11.52 1.68 -13.07
CA ALA A 119 12.07 2.02 -14.40
C ALA A 119 12.29 0.78 -15.27
N ASP A 120 12.83 -0.29 -14.71
CA ASP A 120 13.03 -1.55 -15.43
C ASP A 120 11.70 -2.16 -15.86
N TYR A 121 10.73 -2.22 -14.93
CA TYR A 121 9.38 -2.69 -15.26
C TYR A 121 8.75 -1.90 -16.40
N LEU A 122 8.82 -0.56 -16.37
CA LEU A 122 8.25 0.28 -17.42
C LEU A 122 8.95 0.08 -18.77
N ARG A 123 10.28 -0.13 -18.77
CA ARG A 123 11.04 -0.44 -20.00
C ARG A 123 10.61 -1.78 -20.60
N ASP A 124 10.39 -2.78 -19.76
CA ASP A 124 9.94 -4.11 -20.19
C ASP A 124 8.51 -4.06 -20.75
N GLN A 125 7.62 -3.31 -20.09
CA GLN A 125 6.23 -3.15 -20.53
C GLN A 125 6.10 -2.31 -21.82
N LYS A 126 7.02 -1.37 -22.07
CA LYS A 126 7.03 -0.41 -23.19
C LYS A 126 5.81 0.52 -23.23
N THR A 127 4.62 -0.02 -23.04
CA THR A 127 3.36 0.72 -22.96
C THR A 127 2.62 0.28 -21.72
N LEU A 128 2.25 1.23 -20.86
CA LEU A 128 1.48 0.99 -19.67
C LEU A 128 0.00 1.23 -19.96
N SER A 129 -0.82 0.21 -19.75
CA SER A 129 -2.28 0.34 -19.71
C SER A 129 -2.74 0.52 -18.26
N LEU A 130 -3.91 1.13 -18.07
CA LEU A 130 -4.53 1.18 -16.75
C LEU A 130 -4.72 -0.24 -16.22
N VAL A 131 -4.06 -0.53 -15.10
CA VAL A 131 -4.22 -1.77 -14.36
C VAL A 131 -5.18 -1.55 -13.20
N LYS A 132 -5.71 -2.64 -12.65
CA LYS A 132 -6.50 -2.60 -11.42
C LYS A 132 -5.74 -1.86 -10.33
N VAL A 133 -6.39 -0.89 -9.70
CA VAL A 133 -5.91 -0.24 -8.48
C VAL A 133 -6.67 -0.86 -7.31
N ASN A 134 -5.93 -1.47 -6.38
CA ASN A 134 -6.49 -1.96 -5.14
C ASN A 134 -6.78 -0.75 -4.22
N ALA A 135 -8.03 -0.55 -3.88
CA ALA A 135 -8.48 0.54 -3.02
C ALA A 135 -9.10 -0.02 -1.73
N THR A 136 -8.78 0.61 -0.61
CA THR A 136 -9.42 0.28 0.68
C THR A 136 -10.90 0.63 0.62
N LYS A 137 -11.76 -0.34 0.91
CA LYS A 137 -13.18 -0.08 1.09
C LYS A 137 -13.43 0.39 2.52
N LEU A 138 -13.84 1.65 2.68
CA LEU A 138 -14.21 2.22 3.96
C LEU A 138 -15.69 2.01 4.28
N VAL A 139 -16.00 1.69 5.52
CA VAL A 139 -17.37 1.48 6.01
C VAL A 139 -17.65 2.45 7.14
N GLY A 140 -18.82 3.07 7.11
CA GLY A 140 -19.27 4.01 8.13
C GLY A 140 -18.70 5.43 8.02
N MET A 141 -18.03 5.75 6.91
CA MET A 141 -17.44 7.06 6.63
C MET A 141 -18.04 7.62 5.33
N ALA A 142 -19.31 8.00 5.39
CA ALA A 142 -19.97 8.69 4.26
C ALA A 142 -19.40 10.12 4.13
N ASP A 143 -19.30 10.59 2.89
CA ASP A 143 -18.96 11.99 2.56
C ASP A 143 -17.56 12.48 2.97
N ASN A 144 -16.59 11.58 3.14
CA ASN A 144 -15.21 12.00 3.35
C ASN A 144 -14.49 12.23 2.00
N PRO A 145 -14.18 13.48 1.62
CA PRO A 145 -13.55 13.78 0.32
C PRO A 145 -12.12 13.26 0.16
N GLY A 146 -11.46 12.86 1.26
CA GLY A 146 -10.13 12.22 1.24
C GLY A 146 -10.15 10.75 0.88
N LEU A 147 -11.33 10.16 0.63
CA LEU A 147 -11.55 8.74 0.40
C LEU A 147 -12.09 8.43 -1.00
N GLY A 148 -11.89 9.34 -1.92
CA GLY A 148 -12.29 9.19 -3.33
C GLY A 148 -11.46 8.19 -4.11
#